data_e55ec3b103d99135dea6b41ce49db416
#
_entry.id   e55ec3b103d99135dea6b41ce49db416
#
_cell.length_a   1.000
_cell.length_b   1.000
_cell.length_c   1.000
_cell.angle_alpha   90.00
_cell.angle_beta   90.00
_cell.angle_gamma   90.00
#
_symmetry.space_group_name_H-M   'P 1'
#
loop_
_entity.id
_entity.type
_entity.pdbx_description
1 polymer ?
#
loop_
_entity_poly.entity_id
_entity_poly.type
_entity_poly.pdbx_seq_one_letter_code
_entity_poly.pdbx_strand_id
1 'polypeptide(L)'
;MRLREGLLWVGLTVCTFGCGDSTTGKTGGSIQFTASGEQLALGGYGFPALSDEPEFVDGWEVRFDSLLVTFDYIHLSGNPDRAPTDQSQTGGKVAQLSGPWAVDLHKGGPLLGKGGSGEQAFPISVLESLNLQGEKPLDSQTRYAFGFEVVPASPAAKKLNLDAEGEANYATMAKNGWTVLYVGTATWKGATCTSTNPAYDFSSLPKVVKFRFGFHSPTSYSNCQNPDTAPARPFPGEEYQRGIQTKDNATTVAQATIHTDHPFWETSEHDAPAHFDPFAARAQKDQSGTFVVTLDDLKGVDFTAFKDRAGKALPWRSCVATYTPPNSSQNMGFDSQGIPYHPSGNPSEAFRDYYDFVTYNQSTQGHLNADGLCAVKRNYPSPK
;
A
#
# COMPACT_ATOMS: atom_id res chain seq x y z
N MET A 1 62.63 -4.83 66.59
CA MET A 1 61.60 -3.95 67.13
C MET A 1 60.25 -4.54 66.81
N ARG A 2 59.49 -4.97 67.81
CA ARG A 2 58.33 -5.86 67.69
C ARG A 2 57.10 -5.07 67.32
N LEU A 3 56.36 -5.51 66.27
CA LEU A 3 54.98 -5.07 65.96
C LEU A 3 53.98 -6.10 66.49
N ARG A 4 52.99 -5.62 67.21
CA ARG A 4 51.85 -6.38 67.73
C ARG A 4 50.71 -6.43 66.69
N GLU A 5 50.18 -7.65 66.47
CA GLU A 5 49.02 -7.95 65.77
C GLU A 5 47.74 -7.59 66.53
N GLY A 6 46.83 -6.89 65.95
CA GLY A 6 45.47 -6.63 66.47
C GLY A 6 44.44 -7.32 65.56
N LEU A 7 43.82 -8.38 66.07
CA LEU A 7 42.73 -9.09 65.45
C LEU A 7 41.41 -8.33 65.66
N LEU A 8 40.80 -7.89 64.60
CA LEU A 8 39.44 -7.34 64.63
C LEU A 8 38.46 -8.43 64.11
N TRP A 9 37.56 -8.86 64.99
CA TRP A 9 36.44 -9.73 64.61
C TRP A 9 35.32 -8.88 64.00
N VAL A 10 34.98 -9.13 62.75
CA VAL A 10 33.78 -8.57 62.07
C VAL A 10 32.72 -9.65 62.12
N GLY A 11 31.64 -9.39 62.83
CA GLY A 11 30.50 -10.27 62.92
C GLY A 11 29.71 -10.26 61.57
N LEU A 12 29.56 -11.43 61.01
CA LEU A 12 28.78 -11.67 59.75
C LEU A 12 27.31 -11.81 60.15
N THR A 13 26.51 -10.75 59.92
CA THR A 13 25.03 -10.81 60.01
C THR A 13 24.49 -11.40 58.69
N VAL A 14 24.03 -12.63 58.77
CA VAL A 14 23.36 -13.29 57.66
C VAL A 14 21.92 -12.73 57.59
N CYS A 15 21.69 -11.78 56.68
CA CYS A 15 20.33 -11.44 56.25
C CYS A 15 19.80 -12.52 55.34
N THR A 16 18.87 -13.34 55.81
CA THR A 16 18.04 -14.23 54.97
C THR A 16 17.10 -13.36 54.18
N PHE A 17 17.48 -13.02 52.95
CA PHE A 17 16.53 -12.53 51.96
C PHE A 17 15.61 -13.69 51.58
N GLY A 18 14.33 -13.57 51.97
CA GLY A 18 13.28 -14.43 51.48
C GLY A 18 13.23 -14.34 49.96
N CYS A 19 13.41 -15.45 49.28
CA CYS A 19 13.01 -15.61 47.86
C CYS A 19 11.51 -15.37 47.80
N GLY A 20 11.11 -14.13 47.51
CA GLY A 20 9.80 -13.90 46.95
C GLY A 20 9.81 -14.56 45.56
N ASP A 21 8.94 -15.54 45.36
CA ASP A 21 8.58 -16.04 44.03
C ASP A 21 8.17 -14.83 43.16
N SER A 22 9.14 -14.29 42.43
CA SER A 22 8.81 -13.49 41.26
C SER A 22 8.23 -14.47 40.26
N THR A 23 6.92 -14.61 40.25
CA THR A 23 6.22 -15.02 39.06
C THR A 23 6.62 -14.02 37.98
N THR A 24 7.68 -14.34 37.22
CA THR A 24 7.97 -13.70 35.94
C THR A 24 6.80 -14.03 35.07
N GLY A 25 5.75 -13.18 35.13
CA GLY A 25 4.65 -13.22 34.17
C GLY A 25 5.31 -13.16 32.80
N LYS A 26 5.04 -14.15 31.95
CA LYS A 26 5.40 -14.06 30.55
C LYS A 26 4.85 -12.75 30.05
N THR A 27 5.72 -11.78 29.83
CA THR A 27 5.33 -10.55 29.14
C THR A 27 5.13 -10.96 27.69
N GLY A 28 3.91 -10.94 27.20
CA GLY A 28 3.62 -11.10 25.78
C GLY A 28 4.51 -10.14 24.98
N GLY A 29 4.81 -10.48 23.75
CA GLY A 29 5.58 -9.59 22.87
C GLY A 29 4.84 -8.30 22.56
N SER A 30 5.41 -7.46 21.73
CA SER A 30 4.77 -6.27 21.15
C SER A 30 4.68 -6.40 19.63
N ILE A 31 3.85 -5.57 19.02
CA ILE A 31 3.76 -5.44 17.55
C ILE A 31 4.09 -3.99 17.20
N GLN A 32 5.16 -3.82 16.43
CA GLN A 32 5.52 -2.54 15.81
C GLN A 32 4.80 -2.46 14.45
N PHE A 33 3.88 -1.53 14.31
CA PHE A 33 3.26 -1.22 13.03
C PHE A 33 4.13 -0.25 12.24
N THR A 34 4.35 -0.57 10.97
CA THR A 34 5.10 0.25 10.03
C THR A 34 4.31 0.43 8.74
N ALA A 35 4.67 1.42 7.93
CA ALA A 35 4.16 1.59 6.58
C ALA A 35 5.30 1.71 5.58
N SER A 36 5.10 1.16 4.39
CA SER A 36 6.00 1.28 3.24
C SER A 36 5.22 1.37 1.95
N GLY A 37 5.77 2.05 0.95
CA GLY A 37 5.33 2.01 -0.45
C GLY A 37 6.30 1.20 -1.30
N GLU A 38 7.09 0.32 -0.66
CA GLU A 38 8.17 -0.45 -1.26
C GLU A 38 9.32 0.41 -1.81
N GLN A 39 10.30 -0.25 -2.44
CA GLN A 39 11.40 0.44 -3.11
C GLN A 39 10.90 1.33 -4.24
N LEU A 40 9.80 0.96 -4.91
CA LEU A 40 9.25 1.69 -6.05
C LEU A 40 8.60 3.02 -5.67
N ALA A 41 8.10 3.16 -4.45
CA ALA A 41 7.67 4.47 -3.95
C ALA A 41 8.85 5.44 -3.77
N LEU A 42 10.02 4.93 -3.41
CA LEU A 42 11.24 5.71 -3.18
C LEU A 42 11.97 6.01 -4.49
N GLY A 43 12.22 4.98 -5.29
CA GLY A 43 13.01 5.02 -6.51
C GLY A 43 12.21 5.34 -7.77
N GLY A 44 10.89 5.10 -7.75
CA GLY A 44 10.03 5.13 -8.93
C GLY A 44 10.28 3.93 -9.84
N TYR A 45 9.58 3.94 -10.97
CA TYR A 45 9.67 2.93 -12.02
C TYR A 45 10.62 3.41 -13.11
N GLY A 46 11.76 2.75 -13.25
CA GLY A 46 12.73 3.03 -14.33
C GLY A 46 12.25 2.48 -15.68
N PHE A 47 12.71 3.09 -16.78
CA PHE A 47 12.56 2.48 -18.09
C PHE A 47 13.86 2.64 -18.92
N PRO A 48 14.41 1.53 -19.47
CA PRO A 48 14.05 0.15 -19.14
C PRO A 48 14.28 -0.17 -17.67
N ALA A 49 13.54 -1.14 -17.13
CA ALA A 49 13.70 -1.57 -15.75
C ALA A 49 15.11 -2.10 -15.47
N LEU A 50 15.56 -1.97 -14.24
CA LEU A 50 16.78 -2.58 -13.75
C LEU A 50 16.47 -4.01 -13.28
N SER A 51 16.99 -5.00 -14.02
CA SER A 51 16.75 -6.45 -13.73
C SER A 51 15.26 -6.83 -13.72
N ASP A 52 14.78 -7.45 -12.64
CA ASP A 52 13.43 -7.99 -12.54
C ASP A 52 12.42 -7.00 -11.91
N GLU A 53 12.74 -5.71 -11.87
CA GLU A 53 11.82 -4.69 -11.35
C GLU A 53 10.62 -4.48 -12.29
N PRO A 54 9.41 -4.21 -11.76
CA PRO A 54 8.26 -3.83 -12.56
C PRO A 54 8.53 -2.58 -13.40
N GLU A 55 8.01 -2.55 -14.63
CA GLU A 55 8.15 -1.41 -15.53
C GLU A 55 6.84 -1.09 -16.25
N PHE A 56 6.71 0.15 -16.71
CA PHE A 56 5.60 0.54 -17.57
C PHE A 56 5.86 0.04 -18.99
N VAL A 57 5.06 -0.94 -19.44
CA VAL A 57 5.29 -1.66 -20.70
C VAL A 57 5.21 -0.77 -21.94
N ASP A 58 4.62 0.42 -21.84
CA ASP A 58 4.51 1.43 -22.88
C ASP A 58 5.67 2.45 -22.88
N GLY A 59 6.71 2.19 -22.08
CA GLY A 59 8.00 2.90 -22.16
C GLY A 59 8.12 4.15 -21.31
N TRP A 60 7.35 4.27 -20.23
CA TRP A 60 7.44 5.41 -19.32
C TRP A 60 8.30 5.13 -18.10
N GLU A 61 9.16 6.07 -17.77
CA GLU A 61 9.77 6.21 -16.46
C GLU A 61 8.81 7.03 -15.59
N VAL A 62 8.45 6.52 -14.40
CA VAL A 62 7.56 7.21 -13.46
C VAL A 62 8.30 7.47 -12.16
N ARG A 63 8.33 8.73 -11.72
CA ARG A 63 8.97 9.17 -10.48
C ARG A 63 7.95 9.86 -9.61
N PHE A 64 7.96 9.52 -8.32
CA PHE A 64 7.11 10.18 -7.33
C PHE A 64 7.87 11.37 -6.71
N ASP A 65 7.16 12.44 -6.43
CA ASP A 65 7.61 13.58 -5.62
C ASP A 65 6.98 13.50 -4.22
N SER A 66 5.80 12.88 -4.12
CA SER A 66 5.08 12.63 -2.88
C SER A 66 4.09 11.49 -3.05
N LEU A 67 3.95 10.65 -2.01
CA LEU A 67 2.99 9.56 -1.94
C LEU A 67 2.36 9.51 -0.55
N LEU A 68 1.31 10.30 -0.37
CA LEU A 68 0.67 10.50 0.92
C LEU A 68 -0.48 9.52 1.13
N VAL A 69 -0.48 8.88 2.29
CA VAL A 69 -1.55 7.96 2.73
C VAL A 69 -1.99 8.35 4.13
N THR A 70 -3.30 8.25 4.38
CA THR A 70 -3.85 8.41 5.73
C THR A 70 -4.30 7.07 6.27
N PHE A 71 -3.58 6.55 7.26
CA PHE A 71 -3.89 5.30 7.96
C PHE A 71 -4.73 5.54 9.21
N ASP A 72 -5.63 4.60 9.55
CA ASP A 72 -6.35 4.57 10.81
C ASP A 72 -6.73 3.14 11.21
N TYR A 73 -7.31 2.98 12.40
CA TYR A 73 -7.93 1.75 12.89
C TYR A 73 -7.10 0.49 12.68
N ILE A 74 -5.77 0.56 12.93
CA ILE A 74 -4.91 -0.62 12.91
C ILE A 74 -5.39 -1.56 14.02
N HIS A 75 -5.74 -2.80 13.69
CA HIS A 75 -6.39 -3.70 14.65
C HIS A 75 -5.95 -5.14 14.54
N LEU A 76 -6.15 -5.86 15.65
CA LEU A 76 -6.08 -7.31 15.73
C LEU A 76 -7.47 -7.87 16.00
N SER A 77 -7.78 -8.98 15.35
CA SER A 77 -8.99 -9.78 15.64
C SER A 77 -8.60 -11.22 15.94
N GLY A 78 -9.42 -11.90 16.72
CA GLY A 78 -9.23 -13.33 16.98
C GLY A 78 -9.58 -14.20 15.76
N ASN A 79 -9.16 -15.46 15.81
CA ASN A 79 -9.54 -16.50 14.86
C ASN A 79 -9.46 -16.08 13.38
N PRO A 80 -8.24 -15.90 12.81
CA PRO A 80 -8.05 -15.55 11.41
C PRO A 80 -8.60 -16.58 10.42
N ASP A 81 -8.72 -17.84 10.84
CA ASP A 81 -9.17 -18.97 10.03
C ASP A 81 -10.65 -19.33 10.25
N ARG A 82 -11.45 -18.37 10.70
CA ARG A 82 -12.86 -18.58 11.04
C ARG A 82 -13.66 -19.17 9.86
N ALA A 83 -13.42 -18.71 8.66
CA ALA A 83 -14.10 -19.18 7.46
C ALA A 83 -13.10 -19.48 6.35
N PRO A 84 -12.94 -20.75 5.95
CA PRO A 84 -11.99 -21.16 4.91
C PRO A 84 -12.21 -20.51 3.53
N THR A 85 -13.46 -20.24 3.17
CA THR A 85 -13.83 -19.71 1.85
C THR A 85 -14.13 -18.21 1.85
N ASP A 86 -14.01 -17.54 2.99
CA ASP A 86 -14.24 -16.09 3.12
C ASP A 86 -13.20 -15.48 4.05
N GLN A 87 -12.14 -14.94 3.45
CA GLN A 87 -11.04 -14.32 4.18
C GLN A 87 -11.50 -13.14 5.05
N SER A 88 -12.61 -12.47 4.71
CA SER A 88 -13.11 -11.33 5.49
C SER A 88 -13.63 -11.70 6.88
N GLN A 89 -13.93 -12.97 7.11
CA GLN A 89 -14.54 -13.45 8.38
C GLN A 89 -13.47 -13.76 9.43
N THR A 90 -13.54 -13.06 10.57
CA THR A 90 -12.68 -13.25 11.73
C THR A 90 -13.47 -13.40 13.02
N GLY A 91 -12.79 -13.65 14.12
CA GLY A 91 -13.35 -13.42 15.44
C GLY A 91 -13.53 -11.93 15.74
N GLY A 92 -13.95 -11.61 16.96
CA GLY A 92 -14.07 -10.20 17.39
C GLY A 92 -12.72 -9.48 17.45
N LYS A 93 -12.74 -8.16 17.34
CA LYS A 93 -11.55 -7.31 17.57
C LYS A 93 -11.09 -7.47 19.01
N VAL A 94 -9.79 -7.68 19.20
CA VAL A 94 -9.15 -7.87 20.50
C VAL A 94 -8.22 -6.73 20.88
N ALA A 95 -7.70 -6.01 19.87
CA ALA A 95 -6.89 -4.82 20.07
C ALA A 95 -7.08 -3.84 18.90
N GLN A 96 -6.91 -2.55 19.18
CA GLN A 96 -6.97 -1.51 18.16
C GLN A 96 -6.12 -0.30 18.56
N LEU A 97 -5.42 0.24 17.58
CA LEU A 97 -4.82 1.56 17.65
C LEU A 97 -5.60 2.50 16.73
N SER A 98 -5.88 3.70 17.23
CA SER A 98 -6.58 4.72 16.45
C SER A 98 -5.66 5.91 16.17
N GLY A 99 -5.66 6.35 14.90
CA GLY A 99 -4.97 7.54 14.42
C GLY A 99 -5.92 8.75 14.37
N PRO A 100 -6.10 9.37 13.21
CA PRO A 100 -5.43 9.02 11.96
C PRO A 100 -3.96 9.43 11.92
N TRP A 101 -3.17 8.74 11.08
CA TRP A 101 -1.75 9.04 10.82
C TRP A 101 -1.55 9.38 9.34
N ALA A 102 -0.84 10.48 9.09
CA ALA A 102 -0.43 10.90 7.76
C ALA A 102 1.03 10.50 7.52
N VAL A 103 1.28 9.75 6.46
CA VAL A 103 2.61 9.25 6.09
C VAL A 103 2.88 9.59 4.63
N ASP A 104 4.09 10.09 4.32
CA ASP A 104 4.60 10.19 2.96
C ASP A 104 5.49 8.96 2.68
N LEU A 105 4.96 8.01 1.92
CA LEU A 105 5.64 6.76 1.59
C LEU A 105 6.75 6.94 0.54
N HIS A 106 6.82 8.09 -0.14
CA HIS A 106 7.96 8.46 -0.99
C HIS A 106 9.19 8.81 -0.16
N LYS A 107 9.03 9.12 1.12
CA LYS A 107 10.14 9.37 2.05
C LYS A 107 10.43 8.13 2.84
N GLY A 108 11.61 7.59 2.67
CA GLY A 108 12.04 6.41 3.40
C GLY A 108 11.96 6.58 4.92
N GLY A 109 11.68 5.49 5.61
CA GLY A 109 11.71 5.41 7.07
C GLY A 109 13.06 4.93 7.61
N PRO A 110 13.24 4.95 8.93
CA PRO A 110 14.47 4.49 9.58
C PRO A 110 14.58 2.96 9.70
N LEU A 111 13.54 2.22 9.33
CA LEU A 111 13.48 0.77 9.46
C LEU A 111 13.62 0.09 8.09
N LEU A 112 14.15 -1.13 8.09
CA LEU A 112 14.12 -1.98 6.89
C LEU A 112 12.68 -2.39 6.60
N GLY A 113 12.31 -2.35 5.34
CA GLY A 113 11.02 -2.85 4.87
C GLY A 113 11.00 -4.37 4.72
N LYS A 114 9.83 -4.93 4.41
CA LYS A 114 9.57 -6.36 4.30
C LYS A 114 9.68 -6.91 2.87
N GLY A 115 9.60 -6.05 1.86
CA GLY A 115 9.59 -6.43 0.43
C GLY A 115 10.96 -6.54 -0.23
N GLY A 116 12.07 -6.50 0.54
CA GLY A 116 13.38 -6.77 -0.04
C GLY A 116 14.46 -5.70 0.18
N SER A 117 15.60 -5.84 -0.53
CA SER A 117 16.75 -4.96 -0.36
C SER A 117 16.45 -3.55 -0.88
N GLY A 118 16.76 -2.56 -0.06
CA GLY A 118 16.56 -1.14 -0.38
C GLY A 118 15.21 -0.57 0.07
N GLU A 119 14.24 -1.39 0.40
CA GLU A 119 12.98 -0.95 0.95
C GLU A 119 13.16 -0.36 2.35
N GLN A 120 12.49 0.77 2.60
CA GLN A 120 12.48 1.45 3.88
C GLN A 120 11.04 1.60 4.37
N ALA A 121 10.83 1.33 5.66
CA ALA A 121 9.53 1.44 6.30
C ALA A 121 9.53 2.50 7.40
N PHE A 122 8.43 3.24 7.51
CA PHE A 122 8.23 4.24 8.53
C PHE A 122 7.44 3.68 9.72
N PRO A 123 7.91 3.83 10.99
CA PRO A 123 7.20 3.37 12.17
C PRO A 123 5.96 4.25 12.43
N ILE A 124 4.79 3.62 12.58
CA ILE A 124 3.53 4.31 12.88
C ILE A 124 3.26 4.30 14.38
N SER A 125 3.18 3.10 14.99
CA SER A 125 2.82 2.93 16.40
C SER A 125 3.21 1.54 16.90
N VAL A 126 3.15 1.34 18.23
CA VAL A 126 3.39 0.04 18.87
C VAL A 126 2.13 -0.39 19.62
N LEU A 127 1.80 -1.67 19.49
CA LEU A 127 0.75 -2.33 20.29
C LEU A 127 1.43 -3.28 21.29
N GLU A 128 1.16 -3.07 22.58
CA GLU A 128 1.77 -3.84 23.67
C GLU A 128 0.80 -4.80 24.36
N SER A 129 -0.52 -4.65 24.12
CA SER A 129 -1.55 -5.41 24.81
C SER A 129 -2.81 -5.61 23.96
N LEU A 130 -3.66 -6.53 24.39
CA LEU A 130 -5.03 -6.70 23.91
C LEU A 130 -5.94 -5.65 24.58
N ASN A 131 -5.80 -4.40 24.16
CA ASN A 131 -6.41 -3.24 24.81
C ASN A 131 -7.94 -3.18 24.76
N LEU A 132 -8.57 -4.02 23.93
CA LEU A 132 -10.04 -4.21 23.93
C LEU A 132 -10.49 -5.38 24.83
N GLN A 133 -9.55 -6.03 25.51
CA GLN A 133 -9.81 -7.13 26.44
C GLN A 133 -9.28 -6.86 27.85
N GLY A 134 -9.18 -5.60 28.27
CA GLY A 134 -8.70 -5.20 29.60
C GLY A 134 -7.19 -5.25 29.73
N GLU A 135 -6.47 -4.79 28.71
CA GLU A 135 -5.01 -4.68 28.67
C GLU A 135 -4.27 -6.02 28.93
N LYS A 136 -4.83 -7.11 28.42
CA LYS A 136 -4.17 -8.41 28.52
C LYS A 136 -2.91 -8.45 27.66
N PRO A 137 -1.85 -9.15 28.12
CA PRO A 137 -0.68 -9.39 27.27
C PRO A 137 -1.06 -10.10 25.96
N LEU A 138 -0.32 -9.80 24.89
CA LEU A 138 -0.39 -10.58 23.66
C LEU A 138 0.05 -12.02 23.94
N ASP A 139 -0.68 -13.00 23.39
CA ASP A 139 -0.37 -14.41 23.55
C ASP A 139 0.45 -14.91 22.36
N SER A 140 1.70 -15.30 22.60
CA SER A 140 2.61 -15.80 21.58
C SER A 140 2.20 -17.14 20.97
N GLN A 141 1.22 -17.84 21.56
CA GLN A 141 0.67 -19.07 21.02
C GLN A 141 -0.57 -18.82 20.13
N THR A 142 -1.06 -17.57 20.13
CA THR A 142 -2.23 -17.17 19.37
C THR A 142 -1.83 -16.41 18.11
N ARG A 143 -2.43 -16.77 16.97
CA ARG A 143 -2.34 -16.03 15.74
C ARG A 143 -3.53 -15.07 15.65
N TYR A 144 -3.27 -13.81 15.40
CA TYR A 144 -4.25 -12.74 15.30
C TYR A 144 -4.45 -12.31 13.86
N ALA A 145 -5.70 -12.19 13.42
CA ALA A 145 -6.01 -11.50 12.17
C ALA A 145 -5.57 -10.05 12.26
N PHE A 146 -4.80 -9.59 11.27
CA PHE A 146 -4.33 -8.22 11.16
C PHE A 146 -5.20 -7.43 10.20
N GLY A 147 -5.43 -6.15 10.49
CA GLY A 147 -6.11 -5.25 9.58
C GLY A 147 -5.79 -3.78 9.88
N PHE A 148 -6.04 -2.94 8.87
CA PHE A 148 -5.90 -1.48 8.94
C PHE A 148 -6.89 -0.81 7.99
N GLU A 149 -7.05 0.49 8.12
CA GLU A 149 -7.89 1.27 7.21
C GLU A 149 -7.10 2.40 6.58
N VAL A 150 -7.39 2.67 5.31
CA VAL A 150 -7.01 3.90 4.61
C VAL A 150 -8.24 4.79 4.59
N VAL A 151 -8.13 5.96 5.23
CA VAL A 151 -9.26 6.83 5.53
C VAL A 151 -9.09 8.23 4.90
N PRO A 152 -10.16 9.02 4.75
CA PRO A 152 -10.05 10.40 4.31
C PRO A 152 -9.09 11.22 5.19
N ALA A 153 -8.24 12.01 4.56
CA ALA A 153 -7.31 12.87 5.26
C ALA A 153 -8.04 13.86 6.19
N SER A 154 -7.46 14.07 7.36
CA SER A 154 -8.02 14.94 8.41
C SER A 154 -6.97 15.92 8.92
N PRO A 155 -7.35 17.18 9.19
CA PRO A 155 -6.45 18.12 9.87
C PRO A 155 -5.96 17.63 11.25
N ALA A 156 -6.72 16.73 11.89
CA ALA A 156 -6.36 16.13 13.18
C ALA A 156 -5.35 14.99 13.07
N ALA A 157 -4.96 14.57 11.86
CA ALA A 157 -4.01 13.48 11.68
C ALA A 157 -2.64 13.82 12.26
N LYS A 158 -2.04 12.83 12.91
CA LYS A 158 -0.64 12.90 13.33
C LYS A 158 0.25 12.75 12.10
N LYS A 159 0.92 13.82 11.72
CA LYS A 159 1.88 13.86 10.61
C LYS A 159 3.19 13.24 11.07
N LEU A 160 3.66 12.19 10.41
CA LEU A 160 4.79 11.40 10.90
C LEU A 160 6.13 11.80 10.25
N ASN A 161 6.16 11.95 8.92
CA ASN A 161 7.40 12.24 8.17
C ASN A 161 7.20 13.32 7.08
N LEU A 162 6.19 14.16 7.22
CA LEU A 162 5.89 15.21 6.25
C LEU A 162 6.84 16.41 6.45
N ASP A 163 7.45 16.88 5.36
CA ASP A 163 8.11 18.19 5.31
C ASP A 163 7.09 19.29 4.91
N ALA A 164 7.54 20.50 4.68
CA ALA A 164 6.67 21.62 4.34
C ALA A 164 5.83 21.40 3.07
N GLU A 165 6.38 20.77 2.05
CA GLU A 165 5.66 20.42 0.82
C GLU A 165 4.64 19.31 1.08
N GLY A 166 5.04 18.25 1.77
CA GLY A 166 4.15 17.16 2.20
C GLY A 166 3.00 17.67 3.06
N GLU A 167 3.23 18.64 3.96
CA GLU A 167 2.18 19.28 4.76
C GLU A 167 1.20 20.08 3.91
N ALA A 168 1.67 20.82 2.91
CA ALA A 168 0.83 21.57 1.99
C ALA A 168 -0.02 20.62 1.11
N ASN A 169 0.60 19.53 0.64
CA ASN A 169 -0.08 18.46 -0.10
C ASN A 169 -1.13 17.78 0.78
N TYR A 170 -0.81 17.47 2.05
CA TYR A 170 -1.75 16.86 2.97
C TYR A 170 -2.92 17.78 3.35
N ALA A 171 -2.67 19.07 3.51
CA ALA A 171 -3.74 20.05 3.71
C ALA A 171 -4.70 20.07 2.50
N THR A 172 -4.18 19.91 1.28
CA THR A 172 -5.00 19.77 0.08
C THR A 172 -5.80 18.46 0.09
N MET A 173 -5.21 17.34 0.53
CA MET A 173 -5.94 16.09 0.73
C MET A 173 -7.10 16.25 1.71
N ALA A 174 -6.85 16.86 2.88
CA ALA A 174 -7.87 17.06 3.90
C ALA A 174 -9.01 17.96 3.40
N LYS A 175 -8.70 19.02 2.64
CA LYS A 175 -9.69 19.89 2.03
C LYS A 175 -10.60 19.16 1.04
N ASN A 176 -10.04 18.22 0.28
CA ASN A 176 -10.76 17.48 -0.74
C ASN A 176 -11.29 16.13 -0.26
N GLY A 177 -11.01 15.70 0.98
CA GLY A 177 -11.41 14.39 1.51
C GLY A 177 -10.71 13.21 0.82
N TRP A 178 -9.51 13.40 0.27
CA TRP A 178 -8.75 12.32 -0.34
C TRP A 178 -8.14 11.41 0.71
N THR A 179 -8.05 10.13 0.40
CA THR A 179 -7.45 9.09 1.25
C THR A 179 -5.98 8.89 0.92
N VAL A 180 -5.65 9.01 -0.36
CA VAL A 180 -4.31 8.82 -0.93
C VAL A 180 -4.06 9.93 -1.94
N LEU A 181 -2.80 10.38 -2.02
CA LEU A 181 -2.35 11.35 -3.01
C LEU A 181 -1.01 10.92 -3.61
N TYR A 182 -0.99 10.74 -4.92
CA TYR A 182 0.22 10.58 -5.73
C TYR A 182 0.56 11.89 -6.42
N VAL A 183 1.78 12.37 -6.26
CA VAL A 183 2.34 13.49 -7.00
C VAL A 183 3.63 13.01 -7.64
N GLY A 184 3.83 13.32 -8.91
CA GLY A 184 5.04 12.90 -9.59
C GLY A 184 5.14 13.35 -11.03
N THR A 185 6.15 12.79 -11.70
CA THR A 185 6.45 13.07 -13.10
C THR A 185 6.66 11.76 -13.85
N ALA A 186 5.99 11.61 -14.98
CA ALA A 186 6.23 10.55 -15.92
C ALA A 186 7.01 11.11 -17.14
N THR A 187 8.05 10.39 -17.55
CA THR A 187 8.89 10.76 -18.71
C THR A 187 8.97 9.58 -19.66
N TRP A 188 8.53 9.76 -20.89
CA TRP A 188 8.63 8.71 -21.88
C TRP A 188 10.08 8.49 -22.32
N LYS A 189 10.57 7.27 -22.22
CA LYS A 189 11.93 6.82 -22.50
C LYS A 189 12.01 5.74 -23.59
N GLY A 190 10.85 5.25 -24.06
CA GLY A 190 10.78 4.20 -25.06
C GLY A 190 11.55 4.60 -26.34
N ALA A 191 12.38 3.70 -26.85
CA ALA A 191 13.14 3.92 -28.08
C ALA A 191 12.60 3.11 -29.27
N THR A 192 12.29 1.83 -29.02
CA THR A 192 11.77 0.92 -30.05
C THR A 192 10.52 0.26 -29.48
N CYS A 193 9.37 0.68 -29.97
CA CYS A 193 8.08 0.17 -29.50
C CYS A 193 7.28 -0.36 -30.70
N THR A 194 6.49 -1.40 -30.44
CA THR A 194 5.49 -1.90 -31.36
C THR A 194 4.11 -1.36 -30.95
N SER A 195 3.20 -1.23 -31.92
CA SER A 195 1.85 -0.77 -31.66
C SER A 195 0.84 -1.64 -32.40
N THR A 196 -0.32 -1.86 -31.78
CA THR A 196 -1.45 -2.55 -32.40
C THR A 196 -2.04 -1.78 -33.60
N ASN A 197 -1.78 -0.46 -33.66
CA ASN A 197 -2.11 0.37 -34.82
C ASN A 197 -0.91 1.26 -35.19
N PRO A 198 -0.05 0.84 -36.13
CA PRO A 198 1.11 1.62 -36.57
C PRO A 198 0.77 2.97 -37.21
N ALA A 199 -0.49 3.20 -37.61
CA ALA A 199 -0.91 4.48 -38.19
C ALA A 199 -1.21 5.56 -37.14
N TYR A 200 -1.24 5.20 -35.84
CA TYR A 200 -1.41 6.18 -34.77
C TYR A 200 -0.11 6.94 -34.53
N ASP A 201 -0.20 8.26 -34.52
CA ASP A 201 0.94 9.13 -34.27
C ASP A 201 1.14 9.37 -32.76
N PHE A 202 1.95 8.55 -32.13
CA PHE A 202 2.33 8.69 -30.72
C PHE A 202 3.14 9.95 -30.43
N SER A 203 3.69 10.66 -31.44
CA SER A 203 4.36 11.93 -31.21
C SER A 203 3.41 13.05 -30.78
N SER A 204 2.10 12.83 -30.96
CA SER A 204 1.05 13.72 -30.46
C SER A 204 0.89 13.65 -28.92
N LEU A 205 1.37 12.60 -28.26
CA LEU A 205 1.39 12.50 -26.82
C LEU A 205 2.58 13.31 -26.23
N PRO A 206 2.39 13.98 -25.08
CA PRO A 206 3.50 14.64 -24.40
C PRO A 206 4.53 13.60 -23.93
N LYS A 207 5.82 13.97 -24.00
CA LYS A 207 6.91 13.10 -23.52
C LYS A 207 7.24 13.28 -22.03
N VAL A 208 6.75 14.33 -21.41
CA VAL A 208 6.89 14.61 -20.00
C VAL A 208 5.53 15.08 -19.48
N VAL A 209 5.03 14.42 -18.46
CA VAL A 209 3.73 14.71 -17.84
C VAL A 209 3.90 14.74 -16.34
N LYS A 210 3.50 15.83 -15.70
CA LYS A 210 3.30 15.86 -14.25
C LYS A 210 1.92 15.30 -13.91
N PHE A 211 1.86 14.49 -12.88
CA PHE A 211 0.58 13.95 -12.42
C PHE A 211 0.31 14.30 -10.95
N ARG A 212 -0.99 14.43 -10.65
CA ARG A 212 -1.49 14.64 -9.30
C ARG A 212 -2.80 13.88 -9.13
N PHE A 213 -2.73 12.71 -8.51
CA PHE A 213 -3.86 11.80 -8.35
C PHE A 213 -4.32 11.77 -6.90
N GLY A 214 -5.42 12.44 -6.60
CA GLY A 214 -6.06 12.43 -5.29
C GLY A 214 -7.27 11.49 -5.28
N PHE A 215 -7.18 10.38 -4.53
CA PHE A 215 -8.16 9.30 -4.52
C PHE A 215 -9.20 9.45 -3.40
N HIS A 216 -10.48 9.34 -3.75
CA HIS A 216 -11.59 9.21 -2.80
C HIS A 216 -11.94 7.73 -2.60
N SER A 217 -11.08 6.98 -1.97
CA SER A 217 -11.17 5.53 -1.87
C SER A 217 -10.97 5.02 -0.45
N PRO A 218 -11.80 5.45 0.54
CA PRO A 218 -11.69 4.89 1.88
C PRO A 218 -11.88 3.37 1.83
N THR A 219 -10.88 2.64 2.35
CA THR A 219 -10.80 1.19 2.20
C THR A 219 -10.34 0.54 3.50
N SER A 220 -11.01 -0.55 3.90
CA SER A 220 -10.58 -1.39 5.00
C SER A 220 -9.90 -2.64 4.45
N TYR A 221 -8.71 -2.91 4.96
CA TYR A 221 -7.92 -4.11 4.70
C TYR A 221 -7.98 -4.98 5.95
N SER A 222 -8.40 -6.23 5.83
CA SER A 222 -8.61 -7.09 6.98
C SER A 222 -8.14 -8.51 6.74
N ASN A 223 -7.80 -9.17 7.85
CA ASN A 223 -7.39 -10.58 7.87
C ASN A 223 -6.33 -10.91 6.82
N CYS A 224 -5.30 -10.07 6.74
CA CYS A 224 -4.25 -10.19 5.72
C CYS A 224 -3.48 -11.51 5.86
N GLN A 225 -3.10 -12.09 4.75
CA GLN A 225 -2.12 -13.17 4.66
C GLN A 225 -0.74 -12.63 5.07
N ASN A 226 0.16 -13.49 5.52
CA ASN A 226 1.46 -13.07 6.04
C ASN A 226 2.61 -13.85 5.39
N PRO A 227 3.38 -13.23 4.49
CA PRO A 227 4.54 -13.84 3.85
C PRO A 227 5.65 -14.28 4.81
N ASP A 228 5.73 -13.69 6.01
CA ASP A 228 6.70 -14.08 7.04
C ASP A 228 6.40 -15.47 7.65
N THR A 229 5.24 -16.03 7.38
CA THR A 229 4.89 -17.39 7.87
C THR A 229 5.44 -18.45 6.93
N ALA A 230 5.77 -19.63 7.49
CA ALA A 230 6.13 -20.77 6.67
C ALA A 230 5.01 -21.09 5.65
N PRO A 231 5.31 -21.66 4.47
CA PRO A 231 4.38 -21.83 3.36
C PRO A 231 3.29 -22.87 3.64
N ALA A 232 2.50 -22.67 4.68
CA ALA A 232 1.28 -23.41 4.89
C ALA A 232 0.16 -22.61 4.21
N ARG A 233 -0.32 -23.09 3.07
CA ARG A 233 -1.53 -22.60 2.40
C ARG A 233 -2.73 -23.27 3.04
N PRO A 234 -3.35 -22.72 4.06
CA PRO A 234 -4.41 -23.43 4.78
C PRO A 234 -5.68 -23.52 3.94
N PHE A 235 -5.88 -22.62 2.98
CA PHE A 235 -7.08 -22.54 2.18
C PHE A 235 -6.77 -22.45 0.68
N PRO A 236 -7.65 -23.02 -0.18
CA PRO A 236 -7.50 -22.89 -1.63
C PRO A 236 -7.49 -21.43 -2.08
N GLY A 237 -6.55 -21.07 -2.96
CA GLY A 237 -6.42 -19.73 -3.51
C GLY A 237 -5.62 -18.75 -2.65
N GLU A 238 -5.16 -19.15 -1.47
CA GLU A 238 -4.28 -18.34 -0.63
C GLU A 238 -2.81 -18.75 -0.80
N GLU A 239 -1.92 -17.77 -0.77
CA GLU A 239 -0.49 -17.99 -0.90
C GLU A 239 0.18 -18.18 0.46
N TYR A 240 -0.29 -17.45 1.47
CA TYR A 240 0.29 -17.44 2.81
C TYR A 240 -0.78 -17.67 3.88
N GLN A 241 -0.32 -18.03 5.07
CA GLN A 241 -1.18 -18.15 6.24
C GLN A 241 -1.68 -16.77 6.68
N ARG A 242 -2.95 -16.67 7.04
CA ARG A 242 -3.56 -15.42 7.52
C ARG A 242 -3.03 -14.98 8.87
N GLY A 243 -2.83 -13.68 9.06
CA GLY A 243 -2.60 -13.06 10.36
C GLY A 243 -1.15 -13.11 10.84
N ILE A 244 -0.94 -12.58 12.03
CA ILE A 244 0.36 -12.42 12.66
C ILE A 244 0.43 -13.14 14.01
N GLN A 245 1.61 -13.58 14.38
CA GLN A 245 1.91 -14.20 15.67
C GLN A 245 3.07 -13.46 16.34
N THR A 246 2.92 -13.15 17.62
CA THR A 246 3.99 -12.50 18.39
C THR A 246 4.99 -13.51 18.91
N LYS A 247 6.11 -13.02 19.42
CA LYS A 247 7.11 -13.80 20.15
C LYS A 247 7.23 -13.22 21.56
N ASP A 248 7.33 -14.09 22.57
CA ASP A 248 7.50 -13.66 23.94
C ASP A 248 8.75 -12.75 24.09
N ASN A 249 8.59 -11.64 24.79
CA ASN A 249 9.64 -10.66 25.07
C ASN A 249 10.33 -10.09 23.80
N ALA A 250 9.66 -10.10 22.67
CA ALA A 250 10.19 -9.57 21.41
C ALA A 250 9.18 -8.68 20.70
N THR A 251 9.66 -7.80 19.84
CA THR A 251 8.82 -6.99 18.95
C THR A 251 8.69 -7.69 17.61
N THR A 252 7.45 -7.95 17.20
CA THR A 252 7.11 -8.42 15.85
C THR A 252 6.77 -7.20 15.00
N VAL A 253 7.31 -7.12 13.79
CA VAL A 253 6.97 -6.06 12.85
C VAL A 253 5.77 -6.50 12.00
N ALA A 254 4.77 -5.64 11.89
CA ALA A 254 3.66 -5.77 10.96
C ALA A 254 3.63 -4.51 10.07
N GLN A 255 3.94 -4.68 8.79
CA GLN A 255 4.04 -3.60 7.84
C GLN A 255 2.77 -3.50 6.99
N ALA A 256 2.12 -2.34 6.98
CA ALA A 256 1.16 -2.02 5.93
C ALA A 256 1.95 -1.61 4.67
N THR A 257 1.91 -2.46 3.66
CA THR A 257 2.55 -2.20 2.36
C THR A 257 1.53 -1.64 1.40
N ILE A 258 1.91 -0.60 0.65
CA ILE A 258 1.09 0.05 -0.36
C ILE A 258 1.79 -0.09 -1.71
N HIS A 259 1.28 -0.93 -2.58
CA HIS A 259 1.78 -1.12 -3.93
C HIS A 259 1.38 0.07 -4.81
N THR A 260 2.34 0.68 -5.50
CA THR A 260 2.12 1.97 -6.16
C THR A 260 1.72 1.88 -7.62
N ASP A 261 1.76 0.71 -8.22
CA ASP A 261 1.43 0.42 -9.63
C ASP A 261 -0.05 0.14 -9.90
N HIS A 262 -0.82 -0.29 -8.89
CA HIS A 262 -2.22 -0.68 -9.04
C HIS A 262 -3.10 0.33 -9.82
N PRO A 263 -2.96 1.67 -9.65
CA PRO A 263 -3.74 2.63 -10.44
C PRO A 263 -3.45 2.58 -11.94
N PHE A 264 -2.31 2.00 -12.34
CA PHE A 264 -1.81 2.01 -13.71
C PHE A 264 -2.04 0.70 -14.45
N TRP A 265 -2.61 -0.31 -13.80
CA TRP A 265 -2.84 -1.63 -14.36
C TRP A 265 -3.83 -1.65 -15.53
N GLU A 266 -3.59 -2.53 -16.50
CA GLU A 266 -4.50 -2.73 -17.64
C GLU A 266 -5.72 -3.58 -17.30
N THR A 267 -5.65 -4.36 -16.23
CA THR A 267 -6.77 -5.18 -15.72
C THR A 267 -6.95 -4.95 -14.22
N SER A 268 -8.05 -5.49 -13.66
CA SER A 268 -8.26 -5.53 -12.21
C SER A 268 -7.71 -6.80 -11.55
N GLU A 269 -6.89 -7.56 -12.25
CA GLU A 269 -6.14 -8.69 -11.71
C GLU A 269 -4.83 -8.23 -11.06
N HIS A 270 -4.36 -8.99 -10.09
CA HIS A 270 -3.08 -8.78 -9.45
C HIS A 270 -1.92 -8.99 -10.45
N ASP A 271 -0.85 -8.20 -10.33
CA ASP A 271 0.34 -8.22 -11.19
C ASP A 271 0.07 -7.92 -12.68
N ALA A 272 -0.99 -7.17 -12.98
CA ALA A 272 -1.27 -6.76 -14.35
C ALA A 272 -0.22 -5.75 -14.85
N PRO A 273 0.10 -5.77 -16.16
CA PRO A 273 1.00 -4.78 -16.75
C PRO A 273 0.54 -3.35 -16.53
N ALA A 274 1.50 -2.46 -16.23
CA ALA A 274 1.24 -1.05 -15.99
C ALA A 274 1.45 -0.22 -17.25
N HIS A 275 0.57 0.79 -17.45
CA HIS A 275 0.59 1.71 -18.59
C HIS A 275 0.45 3.16 -18.15
N PHE A 276 1.15 4.07 -18.80
CA PHE A 276 1.00 5.51 -18.58
C PHE A 276 0.45 6.26 -19.81
N ASP A 277 0.46 5.66 -21.00
CA ASP A 277 -0.11 6.27 -22.22
C ASP A 277 -1.57 6.77 -22.04
N PRO A 278 -2.46 6.06 -21.31
CA PRO A 278 -3.81 6.54 -21.07
C PRO A 278 -3.87 7.86 -20.32
N PHE A 279 -2.99 8.04 -19.35
CA PHE A 279 -2.87 9.28 -18.58
C PHE A 279 -2.24 10.39 -19.42
N ALA A 280 -1.18 10.07 -20.17
CA ALA A 280 -0.53 11.02 -21.08
C ALA A 280 -1.50 11.52 -22.15
N ALA A 281 -2.35 10.64 -22.71
CA ALA A 281 -3.36 10.99 -23.67
C ALA A 281 -4.46 11.91 -23.12
N ARG A 282 -4.58 12.03 -21.80
CA ARG A 282 -5.52 12.94 -21.11
C ARG A 282 -4.86 14.19 -20.58
N ALA A 283 -3.53 14.28 -20.58
CA ALA A 283 -2.79 15.42 -20.05
C ALA A 283 -3.12 16.72 -20.79
N GLN A 284 -3.13 17.84 -20.07
CA GLN A 284 -3.39 19.18 -20.58
C GLN A 284 -2.24 20.12 -20.19
N LYS A 285 -2.01 21.16 -20.97
CA LYS A 285 -1.06 22.22 -20.57
C LYS A 285 -1.68 23.08 -19.49
N ASP A 286 -0.96 23.28 -18.41
CA ASP A 286 -1.27 24.28 -17.41
C ASP A 286 -0.87 25.70 -17.89
N GLN A 287 -1.04 26.70 -17.01
CA GLN A 287 -0.67 28.09 -17.32
C GLN A 287 0.82 28.30 -17.58
N SER A 288 1.69 27.41 -17.09
CA SER A 288 3.14 27.44 -17.34
C SER A 288 3.54 26.76 -18.65
N GLY A 289 2.59 26.10 -19.32
CA GLY A 289 2.84 25.30 -20.52
C GLY A 289 3.28 23.86 -20.22
N THR A 290 3.34 23.45 -18.95
CA THR A 290 3.65 22.09 -18.53
C THR A 290 2.44 21.18 -18.74
N PHE A 291 2.66 19.98 -19.29
CA PHE A 291 1.60 18.98 -19.36
C PHE A 291 1.34 18.39 -17.98
N VAL A 292 0.09 18.46 -17.56
CA VAL A 292 -0.39 17.94 -16.28
C VAL A 292 -1.59 17.02 -16.49
N VAL A 293 -1.74 16.02 -15.64
CA VAL A 293 -2.92 15.14 -15.58
C VAL A 293 -3.34 14.93 -14.14
N THR A 294 -4.65 14.95 -13.92
CA THR A 294 -5.29 14.66 -12.64
C THR A 294 -6.30 13.54 -12.81
N LEU A 295 -6.81 12.97 -11.72
CA LEU A 295 -7.87 11.96 -11.82
C LEU A 295 -9.17 12.53 -12.41
N ASP A 296 -9.43 13.83 -12.24
CA ASP A 296 -10.60 14.46 -12.83
C ASP A 296 -10.58 14.44 -14.37
N ASP A 297 -9.40 14.37 -14.98
CA ASP A 297 -9.24 14.23 -16.44
C ASP A 297 -9.67 12.85 -16.98
N LEU A 298 -9.88 11.88 -16.10
CA LEU A 298 -10.33 10.52 -16.41
C LEU A 298 -11.85 10.37 -16.33
N LYS A 299 -12.56 11.35 -15.74
CA LYS A 299 -14.01 11.31 -15.61
C LYS A 299 -14.70 11.38 -16.98
N GLY A 300 -15.70 10.50 -17.16
CA GLY A 300 -16.43 10.36 -18.41
C GLY A 300 -15.63 9.73 -19.56
N VAL A 301 -14.43 9.21 -19.30
CA VAL A 301 -13.61 8.52 -20.30
C VAL A 301 -14.02 7.05 -20.39
N ASP A 302 -14.41 6.62 -21.57
CA ASP A 302 -14.68 5.20 -21.85
C ASP A 302 -13.37 4.40 -21.85
N PHE A 303 -13.18 3.54 -20.85
CA PHE A 303 -11.99 2.71 -20.72
C PHE A 303 -12.09 1.41 -21.54
N THR A 304 -13.26 1.05 -22.06
CA THR A 304 -13.45 -0.12 -22.94
C THR A 304 -13.12 0.20 -24.40
N ALA A 305 -13.15 1.48 -24.78
CA ALA A 305 -12.82 1.99 -26.10
C ALA A 305 -12.08 3.34 -25.96
N PHE A 306 -10.88 3.29 -25.42
CA PHE A 306 -10.13 4.47 -24.99
C PHE A 306 -9.79 5.40 -26.16
N LYS A 307 -9.98 6.70 -25.96
CA LYS A 307 -9.66 7.75 -26.94
C LYS A 307 -8.81 8.82 -26.32
N ASP A 308 -7.87 9.35 -27.11
CA ASP A 308 -7.13 10.53 -26.74
C ASP A 308 -8.02 11.79 -26.72
N ARG A 309 -7.47 12.95 -26.37
CA ARG A 309 -8.21 14.22 -26.32
C ARG A 309 -8.69 14.71 -27.69
N ALA A 310 -8.05 14.28 -28.77
CA ALA A 310 -8.47 14.57 -30.14
C ALA A 310 -9.62 13.65 -30.63
N GLY A 311 -10.05 12.71 -29.78
CA GLY A 311 -11.09 11.73 -30.11
C GLY A 311 -10.60 10.57 -30.95
N LYS A 312 -9.29 10.45 -31.19
CA LYS A 312 -8.71 9.30 -31.90
C LYS A 312 -8.60 8.11 -30.95
N ALA A 313 -8.91 6.91 -31.44
CA ALA A 313 -8.70 5.68 -30.69
C ALA A 313 -7.22 5.54 -30.34
N LEU A 314 -6.91 5.41 -29.05
CA LEU A 314 -5.57 5.16 -28.56
C LEU A 314 -5.29 3.66 -28.70
N PRO A 315 -4.26 3.23 -29.45
CA PRO A 315 -3.91 1.83 -29.53
C PRO A 315 -3.00 1.43 -28.36
N TRP A 316 -2.93 0.13 -28.10
CA TRP A 316 -1.91 -0.43 -27.24
C TRP A 316 -0.53 -0.24 -27.85
N ARG A 317 0.45 0.08 -26.99
CA ARG A 317 1.87 0.17 -27.35
C ARG A 317 2.69 -0.69 -26.38
N SER A 318 3.67 -1.43 -26.92
CA SER A 318 4.67 -2.14 -26.13
C SER A 318 6.06 -1.67 -26.52
N CYS A 319 6.85 -1.29 -25.52
CA CYS A 319 8.28 -0.98 -25.63
C CYS A 319 9.14 -2.06 -24.95
N VAL A 320 8.50 -3.14 -24.48
CA VAL A 320 9.10 -4.29 -23.79
C VAL A 320 8.95 -5.53 -24.66
N ALA A 321 10.04 -6.26 -24.86
CA ALA A 321 10.03 -7.44 -25.75
C ALA A 321 9.22 -8.62 -25.22
N THR A 322 9.07 -8.71 -23.90
CA THR A 322 8.36 -9.79 -23.20
C THR A 322 6.86 -9.57 -23.09
N TYR A 323 6.39 -8.37 -23.38
CA TYR A 323 4.97 -8.03 -23.31
C TYR A 323 4.34 -7.95 -24.71
N THR A 324 3.24 -8.67 -24.89
CA THR A 324 2.40 -8.58 -26.10
C THR A 324 1.05 -7.98 -25.71
N PRO A 325 0.69 -6.81 -26.25
CA PRO A 325 -0.59 -6.20 -25.94
C PRO A 325 -1.78 -7.11 -26.27
N PRO A 326 -2.83 -7.12 -25.45
CA PRO A 326 -4.04 -7.88 -25.75
C PRO A 326 -4.70 -7.33 -27.04
N ASN A 327 -5.20 -8.22 -27.89
CA ASN A 327 -5.93 -7.89 -29.13
C ASN A 327 -5.20 -6.94 -30.08
N SER A 328 -4.20 -7.43 -30.79
CA SER A 328 -3.35 -6.68 -31.72
C SER A 328 -4.05 -5.88 -32.83
N SER A 329 -5.37 -5.98 -32.98
CA SER A 329 -6.15 -5.26 -34.02
C SER A 329 -7.08 -4.15 -33.46
N GLN A 330 -7.13 -3.97 -32.16
CA GLN A 330 -8.05 -3.03 -31.52
C GLN A 330 -7.32 -1.89 -30.81
N ASN A 331 -8.05 -0.80 -30.54
CA ASN A 331 -7.60 0.26 -29.66
C ASN A 331 -7.53 -0.24 -28.21
N MET A 332 -6.78 0.50 -27.39
CA MET A 332 -6.64 0.23 -25.97
C MET A 332 -8.00 0.15 -25.28
N GLY A 333 -8.28 -0.98 -24.65
CA GLY A 333 -9.45 -1.21 -23.84
C GLY A 333 -9.03 -1.99 -22.59
N PHE A 334 -9.44 -1.55 -21.40
CA PHE A 334 -9.05 -2.14 -20.12
C PHE A 334 -9.99 -3.26 -19.73
N ASP A 335 -9.45 -4.34 -19.16
CA ASP A 335 -10.24 -5.46 -18.67
C ASP A 335 -10.71 -5.23 -17.23
N SER A 336 -12.02 -5.20 -17.05
CA SER A 336 -12.68 -4.98 -15.78
C SER A 336 -12.97 -6.26 -15.00
N GLN A 337 -12.47 -7.41 -15.44
CA GLN A 337 -12.71 -8.72 -14.80
C GLN A 337 -14.20 -9.05 -14.62
N GLY A 338 -14.98 -8.76 -15.65
CA GLY A 338 -16.42 -9.03 -15.65
C GLY A 338 -17.28 -7.99 -14.94
N ILE A 339 -16.69 -6.94 -14.35
CA ILE A 339 -17.46 -5.80 -13.83
C ILE A 339 -18.01 -5.01 -15.03
N PRO A 340 -19.32 -4.75 -15.12
CA PRO A 340 -19.88 -4.08 -16.27
C PRO A 340 -19.45 -2.61 -16.38
N TYR A 341 -19.33 -2.11 -17.62
CA TYR A 341 -19.19 -0.69 -17.91
C TYR A 341 -20.56 -0.09 -18.21
N HIS A 342 -20.95 0.96 -17.49
CA HIS A 342 -22.22 1.67 -17.70
C HIS A 342 -22.08 3.15 -17.36
N PRO A 343 -21.92 4.06 -18.36
CA PRO A 343 -21.61 5.47 -18.15
C PRO A 343 -22.59 6.25 -17.28
N SER A 344 -23.84 5.82 -17.22
CA SER A 344 -24.90 6.44 -16.38
C SER A 344 -25.35 5.50 -15.26
N GLY A 345 -24.60 4.44 -14.99
CA GLY A 345 -24.95 3.40 -14.05
C GLY A 345 -24.78 3.79 -12.59
N ASN A 346 -25.21 2.88 -11.71
CA ASN A 346 -24.93 2.95 -10.30
C ASN A 346 -23.44 2.58 -10.06
N PRO A 347 -22.64 3.45 -9.43
CA PRO A 347 -21.22 3.15 -9.19
C PRO A 347 -20.99 1.96 -8.26
N SER A 348 -22.01 1.50 -7.52
CA SER A 348 -21.93 0.28 -6.71
C SER A 348 -22.18 -1.03 -7.51
N GLU A 349 -22.44 -0.93 -8.80
CA GLU A 349 -22.79 -2.08 -9.66
C GLU A 349 -21.96 -2.12 -10.93
N ALA A 350 -21.43 -0.96 -11.40
CA ALA A 350 -20.72 -0.84 -12.66
C ALA A 350 -19.66 0.26 -12.60
N PHE A 351 -18.61 0.13 -13.39
CA PHE A 351 -17.73 1.26 -13.68
C PHE A 351 -18.43 2.23 -14.63
N ARG A 352 -18.40 3.52 -14.33
CA ARG A 352 -19.00 4.57 -15.16
C ARG A 352 -18.00 5.14 -16.16
N ASP A 353 -16.71 5.12 -15.81
CA ASP A 353 -15.61 5.71 -16.57
C ASP A 353 -14.25 5.18 -16.11
N TYR A 354 -13.18 5.70 -16.72
CA TYR A 354 -11.81 5.33 -16.39
C TYR A 354 -11.39 5.79 -14.97
N TYR A 355 -12.00 6.87 -14.45
CA TYR A 355 -11.78 7.28 -13.07
C TYR A 355 -12.24 6.20 -12.08
N ASP A 356 -13.41 5.62 -12.28
CA ASP A 356 -13.93 4.54 -11.41
C ASP A 356 -13.02 3.31 -11.48
N PHE A 357 -12.56 2.92 -12.67
CA PHE A 357 -11.66 1.79 -12.88
C PHE A 357 -10.31 1.99 -12.16
N VAL A 358 -9.65 3.14 -12.38
CA VAL A 358 -8.37 3.48 -11.75
C VAL A 358 -8.50 3.56 -10.22
N THR A 359 -9.60 4.13 -9.72
CA THR A 359 -9.87 4.24 -8.28
C THR A 359 -10.14 2.86 -7.65
N TYR A 360 -10.80 1.98 -8.37
CA TYR A 360 -11.04 0.61 -7.93
C TYR A 360 -9.72 -0.17 -7.81
N ASN A 361 -8.88 -0.13 -8.83
CA ASN A 361 -7.56 -0.77 -8.80
C ASN A 361 -6.70 -0.19 -7.67
N GLN A 362 -6.66 1.15 -7.51
CA GLN A 362 -5.94 1.77 -6.41
C GLN A 362 -6.37 1.23 -5.03
N SER A 363 -7.63 0.90 -4.84
CA SER A 363 -8.12 0.40 -3.54
C SER A 363 -7.68 -1.03 -3.20
N THR A 364 -7.04 -1.76 -4.11
CA THR A 364 -6.49 -3.10 -3.85
C THR A 364 -5.04 -3.08 -3.34
N GLN A 365 -4.40 -1.92 -3.32
CA GLN A 365 -2.96 -1.72 -3.09
C GLN A 365 -2.45 -2.05 -1.67
N GLY A 366 -3.32 -2.30 -0.70
CA GLY A 366 -2.93 -2.47 0.71
C GLY A 366 -2.69 -3.93 1.09
N HIS A 367 -1.45 -4.26 1.47
CA HIS A 367 -1.00 -5.61 1.81
C HIS A 367 -0.35 -5.65 3.20
N LEU A 368 -0.07 -6.85 3.71
CA LEU A 368 0.72 -7.08 4.91
C LEU A 368 2.11 -7.62 4.53
N ASN A 369 3.17 -7.02 5.05
CA ASN A 369 4.55 -7.53 4.93
C ASN A 369 4.95 -7.84 3.46
N ALA A 370 4.92 -6.85 2.59
CA ALA A 370 5.03 -6.95 1.14
C ALA A 370 3.75 -7.55 0.50
N ASP A 371 3.72 -8.81 0.13
CA ASP A 371 2.72 -9.40 -0.77
C ASP A 371 1.52 -10.05 -0.06
N GLY A 372 1.40 -9.88 1.26
CA GLY A 372 0.32 -10.52 2.01
C GLY A 372 -1.05 -9.96 1.70
N LEU A 373 -1.80 -10.62 0.83
CA LEU A 373 -3.13 -10.20 0.38
C LEU A 373 -4.12 -10.06 1.53
N CYS A 374 -4.84 -8.95 1.58
CA CYS A 374 -5.88 -8.67 2.56
C CYS A 374 -7.28 -8.85 1.95
N ALA A 375 -8.26 -9.21 2.77
CA ALA A 375 -9.65 -9.04 2.39
C ALA A 375 -9.97 -7.54 2.32
N VAL A 376 -10.37 -7.08 1.14
CA VAL A 376 -10.62 -5.66 0.84
C VAL A 376 -12.10 -5.35 0.97
N LYS A 377 -12.41 -4.30 1.74
CA LYS A 377 -13.75 -3.72 1.78
C LYS A 377 -13.65 -2.25 1.40
N ARG A 378 -14.27 -1.91 0.28
CA ARG A 378 -14.38 -0.53 -0.20
C ARG A 378 -15.49 0.19 0.55
N ASN A 379 -15.16 1.29 1.22
CA ASN A 379 -16.11 2.11 1.99
C ASN A 379 -16.56 3.34 1.19
N TYR A 380 -16.65 3.20 -0.11
CA TYR A 380 -17.16 4.16 -1.09
C TYR A 380 -17.98 3.42 -2.15
N PRO A 381 -18.86 4.11 -2.89
CA PRO A 381 -19.61 3.47 -3.97
C PRO A 381 -18.68 2.92 -5.05
N SER A 382 -18.63 1.59 -5.16
CA SER A 382 -17.80 0.86 -6.13
C SER A 382 -18.44 -0.50 -6.41
N PRO A 383 -18.23 -1.10 -7.59
CA PRO A 383 -18.68 -2.46 -7.88
C PRO A 383 -18.13 -3.47 -6.87
N LYS A 384 -18.89 -4.53 -6.65
CA LYS A 384 -18.53 -5.60 -5.70
C LYS A 384 -17.94 -6.79 -6.42
#